data_b0582b311d445e6b8f8d5a39dd2199b6
#
_entry.id   b0582b311d445e6b8f8d5a39dd2199b6
#
_cell.length_a   1.000
_cell.length_b   1.000
_cell.length_c   1.000
_cell.angle_alpha   90.00
_cell.angle_beta   90.00
_cell.angle_gamma   90.00
#
_symmetry.space_group_name_H-M   'P 1'
#
loop_
_entity.id
_entity.type
_entity.pdbx_description
1 polymer ?
#
loop_
_entity_poly.entity_id
_entity_poly.type
_entity_poly.pdbx_seq_one_letter_code
_entity_poly.pdbx_strand_id
1 'polypeptide(L)'
;MVTATDIREAPASGVEAARSDTSLSPEAVVLRLRNVDAYYGSRRVVRDISLDIARNAITAIIGPSGSGKSTLLRCLDRMHEVVPHARATGLMEYRGIDLYDRRIDPAAVRRAIGMVFQQPNPFPTMSIFDNVAAPARFNGRIHGRNGASDLVEQCLRKAALWDEVKDKLRHSGTSLSGGQQQRLCIARALAMAPEVLLMDEPCSALDPIATLQIEQLMHELRETYTIVIVTHNMQQAARVSDRTAFLTMGEDGAGYLVEEGPTGRIFTQPRERLTEDYISGRFG
;
A
#
# COMPACT_ATOMS: atom_id res chain seq x y z
N MET A 1 23.06 11.47 -5.37
CA MET A 1 21.89 11.05 -4.57
C MET A 1 20.70 11.08 -5.50
N VAL A 2 20.00 9.97 -5.70
CA VAL A 2 18.87 9.87 -6.62
C VAL A 2 17.65 10.53 -5.97
N THR A 3 16.99 11.42 -6.69
CA THR A 3 15.83 12.19 -6.17
C THR A 3 14.51 11.47 -6.41
N ALA A 4 13.42 11.96 -5.78
CA ALA A 4 12.08 11.40 -6.01
C ALA A 4 11.61 11.54 -7.47
N THR A 5 12.10 12.55 -8.20
CA THR A 5 11.84 12.76 -9.63
C THR A 5 12.55 11.69 -10.45
N ASP A 6 13.82 11.41 -10.15
CA ASP A 6 14.60 10.38 -10.84
C ASP A 6 13.97 8.98 -10.68
N ILE A 7 13.41 8.69 -9.48
CA ILE A 7 12.71 7.42 -9.22
C ILE A 7 11.41 7.30 -10.03
N ARG A 8 10.71 8.41 -10.26
CA ARG A 8 9.43 8.42 -11.01
C ARG A 8 9.60 8.39 -12.52
N GLU A 9 10.70 8.94 -13.04
CA GLU A 9 10.95 9.10 -14.48
C GLU A 9 11.77 7.96 -15.09
N ALA A 10 12.21 6.97 -14.31
CA ALA A 10 12.98 5.86 -14.82
C ALA A 10 12.17 5.02 -15.82
N PRO A 11 12.73 4.73 -17.02
CA PRO A 11 12.09 3.84 -18.00
C PRO A 11 12.05 2.41 -17.48
N ALA A 12 10.97 1.69 -17.76
CA ALA A 12 10.88 0.25 -17.46
C ALA A 12 11.92 -0.52 -18.27
N SER A 13 12.95 -1.09 -17.62
CA SER A 13 13.95 -1.91 -18.28
C SER A 13 13.37 -3.31 -18.54
N GLY A 14 13.29 -3.70 -19.82
CA GLY A 14 12.82 -5.02 -20.23
C GLY A 14 13.87 -6.10 -19.97
N VAL A 15 13.51 -7.10 -19.17
CA VAL A 15 14.17 -8.40 -19.13
C VAL A 15 13.13 -9.45 -19.51
N GLU A 16 13.35 -10.13 -20.62
CA GLU A 16 12.49 -11.18 -21.13
C GLU A 16 12.67 -12.47 -20.30
N ALA A 17 11.65 -12.84 -19.52
CA ALA A 17 11.57 -14.15 -18.86
C ALA A 17 10.34 -14.91 -19.37
N ALA A 18 10.47 -16.22 -19.50
CA ALA A 18 9.50 -17.14 -20.10
C ALA A 18 8.10 -17.02 -19.49
N ARG A 19 7.09 -16.92 -20.35
CA ARG A 19 5.68 -16.64 -20.00
C ARG A 19 4.96 -17.90 -19.53
N SER A 20 4.42 -17.86 -18.31
CA SER A 20 3.27 -18.67 -17.90
C SER A 20 1.99 -17.85 -18.14
N ASP A 21 0.87 -18.52 -18.36
CA ASP A 21 -0.43 -17.96 -18.81
C ASP A 21 -1.08 -16.90 -17.87
N THR A 22 -0.39 -16.52 -16.79
CA THR A 22 -0.81 -15.55 -15.76
C THR A 22 0.19 -14.41 -15.54
N SER A 23 1.29 -14.34 -16.28
CA SER A 23 2.34 -13.34 -16.08
C SER A 23 1.93 -11.98 -16.64
N LEU A 24 2.10 -10.94 -15.85
CA LEU A 24 1.96 -9.54 -16.28
C LEU A 24 3.04 -9.21 -17.32
N SER A 25 2.72 -8.39 -18.32
CA SER A 25 3.76 -7.85 -19.20
C SER A 25 4.73 -6.99 -18.37
N PRO A 26 6.02 -6.96 -18.69
CA PRO A 26 7.01 -6.17 -17.94
C PRO A 26 6.64 -4.70 -17.78
N GLU A 27 5.99 -4.12 -18.78
CA GLU A 27 5.51 -2.72 -18.79
C GLU A 27 4.32 -2.47 -17.86
N ALA A 28 3.54 -3.52 -17.57
CA ALA A 28 2.41 -3.44 -16.65
C ALA A 28 2.83 -3.57 -15.18
N VAL A 29 4.09 -3.92 -14.88
CA VAL A 29 4.60 -4.09 -13.51
C VAL A 29 5.16 -2.76 -13.00
N VAL A 30 4.68 -2.28 -11.85
CA VAL A 30 5.21 -1.08 -11.18
C VAL A 30 6.15 -1.42 -10.03
N LEU A 31 5.87 -2.49 -9.27
CA LEU A 31 6.75 -3.03 -8.23
C LEU A 31 7.06 -4.50 -8.53
N ARG A 32 8.32 -4.86 -8.40
CA ARG A 32 8.79 -6.25 -8.59
C ARG A 32 9.58 -6.71 -7.39
N LEU A 33 9.17 -7.83 -6.82
CA LEU A 33 9.83 -8.49 -5.71
C LEU A 33 10.44 -9.80 -6.20
N ARG A 34 11.69 -10.09 -5.80
CA ARG A 34 12.36 -11.37 -6.10
C ARG A 34 13.14 -11.83 -4.87
N ASN A 35 12.78 -13.02 -4.40
CA ASN A 35 13.40 -13.72 -3.27
C ASN A 35 13.53 -12.81 -2.04
N VAL A 36 12.47 -12.08 -1.71
CA VAL A 36 12.46 -11.11 -0.61
C VAL A 36 12.34 -11.82 0.73
N ASP A 37 13.31 -11.58 1.60
CA ASP A 37 13.27 -11.93 3.02
C ASP A 37 13.18 -10.67 3.87
N ALA A 38 12.48 -10.74 5.01
CA ALA A 38 12.45 -9.67 6.01
C ALA A 38 12.68 -10.22 7.42
N TYR A 39 13.41 -9.45 8.21
CA TYR A 39 13.90 -9.86 9.55
C TYR A 39 13.65 -8.77 10.58
N TYR A 40 13.39 -9.18 11.82
CA TYR A 40 13.54 -8.37 13.03
C TYR A 40 14.63 -9.02 13.89
N GLY A 41 15.79 -8.37 14.01
CA GLY A 41 16.98 -8.98 14.61
C GLY A 41 17.41 -10.23 13.84
N SER A 42 17.45 -11.37 14.54
CA SER A 42 17.76 -12.69 13.96
C SER A 42 16.52 -13.42 13.42
N ARG A 43 15.31 -13.02 13.81
CA ARG A 43 14.06 -13.70 13.41
C ARG A 43 13.67 -13.32 11.99
N ARG A 44 13.60 -14.30 11.08
CA ARG A 44 13.01 -14.14 9.76
C ARG A 44 11.48 -14.16 9.91
N VAL A 45 10.80 -13.16 9.36
CA VAL A 45 9.33 -13.00 9.43
C VAL A 45 8.70 -13.17 8.05
N VAL A 46 9.43 -12.85 6.99
CA VAL A 46 9.03 -13.07 5.60
C VAL A 46 10.14 -13.85 4.92
N ARG A 47 9.77 -14.84 4.09
CA ARG A 47 10.70 -15.75 3.43
C ARG A 47 10.40 -15.86 1.96
N ASP A 48 11.43 -15.60 1.12
CA ASP A 48 11.48 -15.92 -0.32
C ASP A 48 10.25 -15.46 -1.10
N ILE A 49 9.79 -14.22 -0.85
CA ILE A 49 8.65 -13.67 -1.56
C ILE A 49 9.09 -13.17 -2.95
N SER A 50 8.47 -13.73 -3.99
CA SER A 50 8.56 -13.22 -5.36
C SER A 50 7.15 -12.88 -5.85
N LEU A 51 6.93 -11.59 -6.17
CA LEU A 51 5.60 -11.05 -6.48
C LEU A 51 5.74 -9.85 -7.42
N ASP A 52 4.88 -9.77 -8.43
CA ASP A 52 4.76 -8.62 -9.32
C ASP A 52 3.47 -7.85 -9.03
N ILE A 53 3.58 -6.54 -8.82
CA ILE A 53 2.44 -5.63 -8.58
C ILE A 53 2.13 -4.89 -9.88
N ALA A 54 0.91 -5.07 -10.36
CA ALA A 54 0.43 -4.43 -11.59
C ALA A 54 0.16 -2.93 -11.38
N ARG A 55 0.50 -2.12 -12.37
CA ARG A 55 0.19 -0.70 -12.41
C ARG A 55 -1.32 -0.47 -12.52
N ASN A 56 -1.83 0.58 -11.88
CA ASN A 56 -3.24 1.00 -11.91
C ASN A 56 -4.20 -0.17 -11.64
N ALA A 57 -3.86 -0.97 -10.65
CA ALA A 57 -4.63 -2.11 -10.21
C ALA A 57 -4.59 -2.19 -8.68
N ILE A 58 -5.54 -2.90 -8.10
CA ILE A 58 -5.55 -3.21 -6.67
C ILE A 58 -5.03 -4.63 -6.48
N THR A 59 -3.89 -4.76 -5.79
CA THR A 59 -3.36 -6.08 -5.36
C THR A 59 -3.65 -6.26 -3.87
N ALA A 60 -4.42 -7.29 -3.53
CA ALA A 60 -4.65 -7.69 -2.13
C ALA A 60 -3.61 -8.72 -1.68
N ILE A 61 -3.02 -8.50 -0.52
CA ILE A 61 -2.20 -9.49 0.19
C ILE A 61 -3.04 -10.01 1.35
N ILE A 62 -3.45 -11.28 1.28
CA ILE A 62 -4.30 -11.94 2.27
C ILE A 62 -3.55 -13.04 3.02
N GLY A 63 -4.08 -13.49 4.16
CA GLY A 63 -3.51 -14.57 4.94
C GLY A 63 -3.78 -14.43 6.44
N PRO A 64 -3.47 -15.44 7.25
CA PRO A 64 -3.69 -15.42 8.69
C PRO A 64 -2.85 -14.35 9.38
N SER A 65 -3.26 -13.99 10.61
CA SER A 65 -2.46 -13.07 11.44
C SER A 65 -1.07 -13.65 11.69
N GLY A 66 -0.04 -12.80 11.68
CA GLY A 66 1.35 -13.23 11.86
C GLY A 66 2.06 -13.75 10.60
N SER A 67 1.38 -13.90 9.45
CA SER A 67 2.02 -14.34 8.19
C SER A 67 2.91 -13.30 7.51
N GLY A 68 3.26 -12.21 8.18
CA GLY A 68 4.23 -11.24 7.67
C GLY A 68 3.71 -10.22 6.65
N LYS A 69 2.39 -10.15 6.38
CA LYS A 69 1.78 -9.25 5.38
C LYS A 69 2.14 -7.77 5.57
N SER A 70 1.91 -7.24 6.77
CA SER A 70 2.25 -5.85 7.10
C SER A 70 3.76 -5.60 7.08
N THR A 71 4.57 -6.62 7.41
CA THR A 71 6.04 -6.53 7.31
C THR A 71 6.45 -6.42 5.84
N LEU A 72 5.90 -7.27 4.96
CA LEU A 72 6.15 -7.21 3.53
C LEU A 72 5.72 -5.84 2.95
N LEU A 73 4.53 -5.37 3.33
CA LEU A 73 4.03 -4.07 2.90
C LEU A 73 4.99 -2.93 3.27
N ARG A 74 5.49 -2.92 4.52
CA ARG A 74 6.44 -1.93 5.02
C ARG A 74 7.86 -2.04 4.43
N CYS A 75 8.19 -3.16 3.79
CA CYS A 75 9.42 -3.25 3.03
C CYS A 75 9.33 -2.46 1.73
N LEU A 76 8.14 -2.33 1.11
CA LEU A 76 7.96 -1.65 -0.17
C LEU A 76 8.20 -0.13 -0.10
N ASP A 77 7.96 0.49 1.05
CA ASP A 77 8.23 1.93 1.28
C ASP A 77 9.44 2.17 2.21
N ARG A 78 10.19 1.11 2.53
CA ARG A 78 11.33 1.16 3.45
C ARG A 78 10.98 1.61 4.88
N MET A 79 9.70 1.51 5.28
CA MET A 79 9.30 1.73 6.69
C MET A 79 9.77 0.61 7.61
N HIS A 80 10.03 -0.60 7.07
CA HIS A 80 10.55 -1.72 7.85
C HIS A 80 11.89 -1.39 8.52
N GLU A 81 12.80 -0.74 7.81
CA GLU A 81 14.15 -0.40 8.31
C GLU A 81 14.16 0.71 9.37
N VAL A 82 13.02 1.38 9.64
CA VAL A 82 12.90 2.36 10.75
C VAL A 82 12.89 1.64 12.11
N VAL A 83 12.50 0.37 12.11
CA VAL A 83 12.54 -0.45 13.34
C VAL A 83 13.99 -0.88 13.63
N PRO A 84 14.51 -0.65 14.85
CA PRO A 84 15.88 -1.05 15.20
C PRO A 84 16.13 -2.53 14.89
N HIS A 85 17.28 -2.80 14.26
CA HIS A 85 17.71 -4.14 13.85
C HIS A 85 16.79 -4.85 12.83
N ALA A 86 15.82 -4.16 12.24
CA ALA A 86 15.06 -4.70 11.12
C ALA A 86 15.86 -4.58 9.82
N ARG A 87 15.75 -5.58 8.96
CA ARG A 87 16.40 -5.61 7.64
C ARG A 87 15.57 -6.40 6.64
N ALA A 88 15.70 -6.04 5.39
CA ALA A 88 15.18 -6.80 4.27
C ALA A 88 16.32 -7.18 3.31
N THR A 89 16.17 -8.29 2.60
CA THR A 89 17.10 -8.78 1.57
C THR A 89 16.32 -9.26 0.36
N GLY A 90 17.00 -9.60 -0.73
CA GLY A 90 16.36 -9.86 -2.01
C GLY A 90 16.25 -8.58 -2.84
N LEU A 91 15.57 -8.65 -3.97
CA LEU A 91 15.39 -7.53 -4.88
C LEU A 91 13.97 -6.95 -4.73
N MET A 92 13.89 -5.66 -4.49
CA MET A 92 12.62 -4.91 -4.49
C MET A 92 12.78 -3.71 -5.43
N GLU A 93 12.22 -3.84 -6.63
CA GLU A 93 12.29 -2.81 -7.65
C GLU A 93 10.99 -2.00 -7.74
N TYR A 94 11.14 -0.70 -7.88
CA TYR A 94 10.10 0.21 -8.32
C TYR A 94 10.53 0.80 -9.67
N ARG A 95 9.78 0.49 -10.73
CA ARG A 95 10.08 0.92 -12.11
C ARG A 95 11.52 0.58 -12.56
N GLY A 96 12.03 -0.59 -12.16
CA GLY A 96 13.37 -1.06 -12.49
C GLY A 96 14.50 -0.46 -11.62
N ILE A 97 14.16 0.32 -10.60
CA ILE A 97 15.13 0.84 -9.62
C ILE A 97 15.02 0.01 -8.33
N ASP A 98 16.13 -0.58 -7.90
CA ASP A 98 16.20 -1.28 -6.60
C ASP A 98 15.99 -0.27 -5.46
N LEU A 99 14.90 -0.46 -4.72
CA LEU A 99 14.52 0.42 -3.61
C LEU A 99 15.54 0.41 -2.46
N TYR A 100 16.35 -0.64 -2.33
CA TYR A 100 17.36 -0.80 -1.28
C TYR A 100 18.79 -0.51 -1.74
N ASP A 101 18.99 -0.02 -2.98
CA ASP A 101 20.29 0.49 -3.40
C ASP A 101 20.75 1.60 -2.45
N ARG A 102 22.02 1.54 -2.01
CA ARG A 102 22.60 2.49 -1.06
C ARG A 102 22.59 3.96 -1.53
N ARG A 103 22.44 4.18 -2.83
CA ARG A 103 22.34 5.51 -3.45
C ARG A 103 20.94 6.11 -3.34
N ILE A 104 19.93 5.30 -3.03
CA ILE A 104 18.53 5.73 -2.96
C ILE A 104 18.22 6.28 -1.56
N ASP A 105 17.72 7.52 -1.52
CA ASP A 105 17.22 8.13 -0.29
C ASP A 105 15.88 7.47 0.14
N PRO A 106 15.79 6.88 1.35
CA PRO A 106 14.52 6.32 1.85
C PRO A 106 13.37 7.32 1.86
N ALA A 107 13.66 8.61 2.06
CA ALA A 107 12.63 9.65 2.00
C ALA A 107 12.10 9.84 0.57
N ALA A 108 12.95 9.65 -0.45
CA ALA A 108 12.51 9.68 -1.85
C ALA A 108 11.55 8.52 -2.16
N VAL A 109 11.84 7.32 -1.65
CA VAL A 109 10.94 6.16 -1.78
C VAL A 109 9.59 6.46 -1.15
N ARG A 110 9.54 6.96 0.09
CA ARG A 110 8.30 7.30 0.82
C ARG A 110 7.51 8.46 0.20
N ARG A 111 8.13 9.25 -0.65
CA ARG A 111 7.42 10.26 -1.47
C ARG A 111 6.76 9.65 -2.72
N ALA A 112 7.37 8.62 -3.29
CA ALA A 112 6.85 7.92 -4.47
C ALA A 112 5.81 6.86 -4.12
N ILE A 113 5.96 6.24 -2.95
CA ILE A 113 5.11 5.16 -2.42
C ILE A 113 4.52 5.64 -1.10
N GLY A 114 3.22 5.98 -1.13
CA GLY A 114 2.48 6.46 0.05
C GLY A 114 1.98 5.32 0.92
N MET A 115 1.86 5.55 2.23
CA MET A 115 1.37 4.56 3.20
C MET A 115 0.15 5.07 3.97
N VAL A 116 -0.86 4.22 4.07
CA VAL A 116 -2.03 4.39 4.94
C VAL A 116 -2.03 3.26 5.97
N PHE A 117 -2.02 3.63 7.24
CA PHE A 117 -1.91 2.69 8.36
C PHE A 117 -3.26 2.12 8.79
N GLN A 118 -3.22 1.00 9.49
CA GLN A 118 -4.37 0.28 10.01
C GLN A 118 -5.23 1.16 10.92
N GLN A 119 -4.60 1.86 11.86
CA GLN A 119 -5.30 2.85 12.69
C GLN A 119 -5.16 4.24 12.07
N PRO A 120 -6.27 4.98 11.92
CA PRO A 120 -6.20 6.36 11.52
C PRO A 120 -5.26 7.15 12.42
N ASN A 121 -4.33 7.86 11.84
CA ASN A 121 -3.29 8.60 12.56
C ASN A 121 -3.16 10.05 12.09
N PRO A 122 -4.24 10.85 12.11
CA PRO A 122 -4.12 12.27 11.83
C PRO A 122 -3.15 12.91 12.82
N PHE A 123 -2.39 13.91 12.38
CA PHE A 123 -1.53 14.68 13.29
C PHE A 123 -2.40 15.42 14.32
N PRO A 124 -2.29 15.07 15.62
CA PRO A 124 -3.30 15.50 16.62
C PRO A 124 -3.28 17.01 16.88
N THR A 125 -2.15 17.66 16.69
CA THR A 125 -1.98 19.11 16.87
C THR A 125 -2.32 19.94 15.63
N MET A 126 -2.67 19.27 14.51
CA MET A 126 -2.94 19.92 13.23
C MET A 126 -4.43 19.94 12.92
N SER A 127 -4.85 21.01 12.23
CA SER A 127 -6.18 21.08 11.63
C SER A 127 -6.37 20.06 10.51
N ILE A 128 -7.62 19.86 10.05
CA ILE A 128 -7.92 19.06 8.86
C ILE A 128 -7.11 19.56 7.68
N PHE A 129 -7.10 20.88 7.46
CA PHE A 129 -6.33 21.52 6.40
C PHE A 129 -4.83 21.21 6.50
N ASP A 130 -4.25 21.43 7.68
CA ASP A 130 -2.82 21.28 7.88
C ASP A 130 -2.38 19.79 7.83
N ASN A 131 -3.23 18.85 8.24
CA ASN A 131 -2.97 17.42 8.05
C ASN A 131 -2.72 17.08 6.59
N VAL A 132 -3.52 17.63 5.66
CA VAL A 132 -3.37 17.37 4.23
C VAL A 132 -2.21 18.18 3.63
N ALA A 133 -2.06 19.45 4.02
CA ALA A 133 -1.05 20.33 3.46
C ALA A 133 0.39 20.00 3.93
N ALA A 134 0.55 19.48 5.15
CA ALA A 134 1.85 19.31 5.79
C ALA A 134 2.87 18.52 4.96
N PRO A 135 2.57 17.34 4.39
CA PRO A 135 3.56 16.58 3.61
C PRO A 135 4.09 17.38 2.42
N ALA A 136 3.22 18.07 1.68
CA ALA A 136 3.61 18.85 0.51
C ALA A 136 4.41 20.12 0.90
N ARG A 137 4.08 20.76 2.04
CA ARG A 137 4.84 21.89 2.59
C ARG A 137 6.23 21.47 3.03
N PHE A 138 6.37 20.39 3.81
CA PHE A 138 7.66 19.90 4.32
C PHE A 138 8.60 19.47 3.19
N ASN A 139 8.05 19.04 2.05
CA ASN A 139 8.82 18.65 0.89
C ASN A 139 8.96 19.77 -0.17
N GLY A 140 8.58 21.00 0.14
CA GLY A 140 8.75 22.15 -0.74
C GLY A 140 7.93 22.10 -2.04
N ARG A 141 6.87 21.27 -2.10
CA ARG A 141 6.02 21.13 -3.30
C ARG A 141 5.01 22.25 -3.47
N ILE A 142 4.66 22.92 -2.39
CA ILE A 142 3.72 24.04 -2.40
C ILE A 142 4.32 25.24 -1.69
N HIS A 143 4.16 26.41 -2.32
CA HIS A 143 4.56 27.68 -1.76
C HIS A 143 3.31 28.58 -1.67
N GLY A 144 3.19 29.31 -0.55
CA GLY A 144 2.09 30.24 -0.34
C GLY A 144 0.76 29.58 0.04
N ARG A 145 -0.23 30.44 0.29
CA ARG A 145 -1.52 30.02 0.83
C ARG A 145 -2.46 29.47 -0.26
N ASN A 146 -2.45 30.06 -1.44
CA ASN A 146 -3.36 29.67 -2.52
C ASN A 146 -3.04 28.27 -3.05
N GLY A 147 -1.77 27.99 -3.36
CA GLY A 147 -1.38 26.64 -3.81
C GLY A 147 -1.65 25.53 -2.79
N ALA A 148 -1.59 25.86 -1.48
CA ALA A 148 -1.98 24.93 -0.43
C ALA A 148 -3.48 24.68 -0.42
N SER A 149 -4.33 25.71 -0.64
CA SER A 149 -5.78 25.57 -0.64
C SER A 149 -6.27 24.68 -1.77
N ASP A 150 -5.76 24.90 -2.98
CA ASP A 150 -6.12 24.09 -4.15
C ASP A 150 -5.71 22.62 -3.98
N LEU A 151 -4.50 22.37 -3.49
CA LEU A 151 -4.03 21.02 -3.21
C LEU A 151 -4.91 20.31 -2.16
N VAL A 152 -5.22 20.99 -1.05
CA VAL A 152 -6.01 20.43 0.04
C VAL A 152 -7.41 20.09 -0.45
N GLU A 153 -8.07 20.98 -1.19
CA GLU A 153 -9.38 20.71 -1.78
C GLU A 153 -9.34 19.51 -2.71
N GLN A 154 -8.37 19.47 -3.64
CA GLN A 154 -8.22 18.35 -4.57
C GLN A 154 -8.02 17.01 -3.83
N CYS A 155 -7.14 16.97 -2.82
CA CYS A 155 -6.90 15.75 -2.06
C CYS A 155 -8.11 15.30 -1.24
N LEU A 156 -8.82 16.24 -0.62
CA LEU A 156 -10.05 15.94 0.14
C LEU A 156 -11.19 15.48 -0.77
N ARG A 157 -11.31 16.04 -1.98
CA ARG A 157 -12.27 15.56 -2.99
C ARG A 157 -11.93 14.14 -3.45
N LYS A 158 -10.66 13.88 -3.79
CA LYS A 158 -10.19 12.53 -4.15
C LYS A 158 -10.39 11.51 -3.02
N ALA A 159 -10.34 11.93 -1.77
CA ALA A 159 -10.61 11.08 -0.61
C ALA A 159 -12.10 11.03 -0.22
N ALA A 160 -13.00 11.53 -1.07
CA ALA A 160 -14.46 11.62 -0.83
C ALA A 160 -14.81 12.23 0.54
N LEU A 161 -14.03 13.23 1.01
CA LEU A 161 -14.19 13.85 2.32
C LEU A 161 -14.55 15.34 2.26
N TRP A 162 -14.34 16.00 1.09
CA TRP A 162 -14.48 17.45 0.96
C TRP A 162 -15.83 17.99 1.45
N ASP A 163 -16.92 17.42 0.98
CA ASP A 163 -18.25 17.93 1.27
C ASP A 163 -18.64 17.83 2.76
N GLU A 164 -18.01 16.91 3.48
CA GLU A 164 -18.21 16.75 4.92
C GLU A 164 -17.37 17.69 5.78
N VAL A 165 -16.28 18.27 5.23
CA VAL A 165 -15.31 19.03 6.02
C VAL A 165 -15.00 20.43 5.52
N LYS A 166 -15.47 20.84 4.34
CA LYS A 166 -15.16 22.13 3.69
C LYS A 166 -15.42 23.34 4.59
N ASP A 167 -16.45 23.29 5.42
CA ASP A 167 -16.83 24.38 6.33
C ASP A 167 -16.10 24.33 7.70
N LYS A 168 -15.34 23.26 7.95
CA LYS A 168 -14.64 23.03 9.23
C LYS A 168 -13.14 22.67 9.08
N LEU A 169 -12.50 23.10 7.99
CA LEU A 169 -11.09 22.80 7.68
C LEU A 169 -10.10 23.23 8.78
N ARG A 170 -10.47 24.18 9.63
CA ARG A 170 -9.66 24.67 10.75
C ARG A 170 -9.82 23.85 12.04
N HIS A 171 -10.81 22.95 12.09
CA HIS A 171 -10.98 22.06 13.23
C HIS A 171 -9.87 21.01 13.26
N SER A 172 -9.62 20.44 14.43
CA SER A 172 -8.64 19.35 14.59
C SER A 172 -9.02 18.14 13.75
N GLY A 173 -8.03 17.50 13.12
CA GLY A 173 -8.22 16.23 12.39
C GLY A 173 -8.73 15.11 13.29
N THR A 174 -8.43 15.15 14.60
CA THR A 174 -8.88 14.14 15.57
C THR A 174 -10.35 14.30 16.00
N SER A 175 -11.00 15.41 15.66
CA SER A 175 -12.44 15.61 15.94
C SER A 175 -13.37 14.89 14.96
N LEU A 176 -12.82 14.28 13.93
CA LEU A 176 -13.54 13.52 12.92
C LEU A 176 -13.90 12.11 13.41
N SER A 177 -14.94 11.48 12.82
CA SER A 177 -15.24 10.06 13.04
C SER A 177 -14.10 9.16 12.52
N GLY A 178 -14.04 7.90 12.94
CA GLY A 178 -12.99 6.97 12.52
C GLY A 178 -12.86 6.85 10.99
N GLY A 179 -13.97 6.68 10.28
CA GLY A 179 -13.98 6.63 8.81
C GLY A 179 -13.56 7.95 8.16
N GLN A 180 -13.96 9.10 8.74
CA GLN A 180 -13.49 10.41 8.27
C GLN A 180 -11.99 10.61 8.52
N GLN A 181 -11.49 10.17 9.68
CA GLN A 181 -10.04 10.21 9.97
C GLN A 181 -9.25 9.34 8.99
N GLN A 182 -9.75 8.18 8.65
CA GLN A 182 -9.10 7.30 7.66
C GLN A 182 -9.05 7.95 6.28
N ARG A 183 -10.16 8.53 5.83
CA ARG A 183 -10.18 9.30 4.57
C ARG A 183 -9.29 10.55 4.62
N LEU A 184 -9.15 11.20 5.79
CA LEU A 184 -8.19 12.27 5.98
C LEU A 184 -6.73 11.78 5.85
N CYS A 185 -6.41 10.61 6.38
CA CYS A 185 -5.09 9.99 6.22
C CYS A 185 -4.81 9.59 4.76
N ILE A 186 -5.83 9.14 4.02
CA ILE A 186 -5.73 8.91 2.58
C ILE A 186 -5.47 10.24 1.85
N ALA A 187 -6.25 11.30 2.12
CA ALA A 187 -6.04 12.62 1.53
C ALA A 187 -4.62 13.15 1.80
N ARG A 188 -4.11 12.96 3.01
CA ARG A 188 -2.74 13.31 3.39
C ARG A 188 -1.70 12.55 2.55
N ALA A 189 -1.88 11.25 2.33
CA ALA A 189 -0.99 10.45 1.49
C ALA A 189 -1.02 10.91 0.03
N LEU A 190 -2.20 11.22 -0.50
CA LEU A 190 -2.40 11.73 -1.87
C LEU A 190 -1.75 13.10 -2.11
N ALA A 191 -1.53 13.93 -1.08
CA ALA A 191 -0.90 15.24 -1.21
C ALA A 191 0.53 15.19 -1.74
N MET A 192 1.20 14.05 -1.60
CA MET A 192 2.50 13.78 -2.21
C MET A 192 2.40 13.31 -3.67
N ALA A 193 1.19 13.10 -4.20
CA ALA A 193 0.91 12.52 -5.50
C ALA A 193 1.75 11.24 -5.71
N PRO A 194 1.67 10.23 -4.84
CA PRO A 194 2.40 8.99 -5.00
C PRO A 194 1.94 8.27 -6.29
N GLU A 195 2.71 7.33 -6.82
CA GLU A 195 2.22 6.43 -7.87
C GLU A 195 1.63 5.14 -7.26
N VAL A 196 2.15 4.74 -6.11
CA VAL A 196 1.70 3.56 -5.36
C VAL A 196 1.17 3.98 -4.01
N LEU A 197 0.03 3.42 -3.61
CA LEU A 197 -0.58 3.62 -2.31
C LEU A 197 -0.66 2.27 -1.58
N LEU A 198 0.09 2.15 -0.50
CA LEU A 198 0.06 0.99 0.38
C LEU A 198 -0.98 1.20 1.46
N MET A 199 -1.82 0.19 1.73
CA MET A 199 -2.87 0.25 2.73
C MET A 199 -2.79 -0.97 3.67
N ASP A 200 -2.40 -0.75 4.91
CA ASP A 200 -2.30 -1.80 5.94
C ASP A 200 -3.63 -1.90 6.69
N GLU A 201 -4.46 -2.88 6.36
CA GLU A 201 -5.78 -3.15 6.97
C GLU A 201 -6.68 -1.89 7.11
N PRO A 202 -6.90 -1.09 6.06
CA PRO A 202 -7.46 0.26 6.17
C PRO A 202 -8.89 0.34 6.73
N CYS A 203 -9.60 -0.79 6.82
CA CYS A 203 -10.99 -0.86 7.26
C CYS A 203 -11.18 -1.64 8.57
N SER A 204 -10.12 -2.18 9.19
CA SER A 204 -10.24 -3.09 10.33
C SER A 204 -10.89 -2.49 11.60
N ALA A 205 -10.81 -1.17 11.75
CA ALA A 205 -11.35 -0.44 12.90
C ALA A 205 -12.62 0.37 12.55
N LEU A 206 -13.23 0.14 11.38
CA LEU A 206 -14.33 0.93 10.87
C LEU A 206 -15.65 0.15 10.93
N ASP A 207 -16.75 0.90 11.04
CA ASP A 207 -18.10 0.38 10.89
C ASP A 207 -18.37 -0.07 9.43
N PRO A 208 -19.43 -0.86 9.17
CA PRO A 208 -19.71 -1.38 7.83
C PRO A 208 -19.95 -0.26 6.78
N ILE A 209 -20.55 0.86 7.17
CA ILE A 209 -20.84 1.97 6.23
C ILE A 209 -19.54 2.67 5.83
N ALA A 210 -18.68 3.00 6.80
CA ALA A 210 -17.38 3.59 6.54
C ALA A 210 -16.48 2.63 5.74
N THR A 211 -16.57 1.33 5.99
CA THR A 211 -15.87 0.30 5.21
C THR A 211 -16.26 0.35 3.73
N LEU A 212 -17.56 0.35 3.43
CA LEU A 212 -18.04 0.46 2.04
C LEU A 212 -17.59 1.75 1.36
N GLN A 213 -17.56 2.86 2.09
CA GLN A 213 -17.04 4.14 1.56
C GLN A 213 -15.56 4.06 1.19
N ILE A 214 -14.73 3.40 2.02
CA ILE A 214 -13.31 3.20 1.71
C ILE A 214 -13.13 2.22 0.53
N GLU A 215 -13.93 1.17 0.44
CA GLU A 215 -13.91 0.23 -0.68
C GLU A 215 -14.26 0.94 -2.01
N GLN A 216 -15.32 1.74 -2.02
CA GLN A 216 -15.69 2.54 -3.19
C GLN A 216 -14.57 3.54 -3.56
N LEU A 217 -13.99 4.20 -2.57
CA LEU A 217 -12.87 5.11 -2.76
C LEU A 217 -11.65 4.41 -3.39
N MET A 218 -11.33 3.18 -2.99
CA MET A 218 -10.24 2.42 -3.61
C MET A 218 -10.51 2.14 -5.09
N HIS A 219 -11.75 1.81 -5.47
CA HIS A 219 -12.11 1.62 -6.87
C HIS A 219 -11.95 2.90 -7.71
N GLU A 220 -12.28 4.06 -7.16
CA GLU A 220 -12.08 5.34 -7.84
C GLU A 220 -10.58 5.70 -7.96
N LEU A 221 -9.82 5.47 -6.89
CA LEU A 221 -8.41 5.78 -6.85
C LEU A 221 -7.58 4.90 -7.80
N ARG A 222 -7.94 3.63 -8.03
CA ARG A 222 -7.17 2.71 -8.89
C ARG A 222 -7.05 3.19 -10.34
N GLU A 223 -7.97 4.04 -10.82
CA GLU A 223 -7.90 4.63 -12.15
C GLU A 223 -6.62 5.47 -12.35
N THR A 224 -6.06 5.97 -11.24
CA THR A 224 -4.88 6.85 -11.25
C THR A 224 -3.71 6.28 -10.48
N TYR A 225 -3.97 5.49 -9.45
CA TYR A 225 -2.98 4.99 -8.50
C TYR A 225 -2.91 3.47 -8.52
N THR A 226 -1.72 2.93 -8.31
CA THR A 226 -1.57 1.51 -7.98
C THR A 226 -1.81 1.33 -6.48
N ILE A 227 -2.64 0.37 -6.10
CA ILE A 227 -2.96 0.13 -4.68
C ILE A 227 -2.49 -1.27 -4.28
N VAL A 228 -1.80 -1.36 -3.14
CA VAL A 228 -1.51 -2.63 -2.47
C VAL A 228 -2.18 -2.61 -1.12
N ILE A 229 -3.16 -3.48 -0.92
CA ILE A 229 -3.90 -3.59 0.34
C ILE A 229 -3.51 -4.87 1.07
N VAL A 230 -3.22 -4.77 2.35
CA VAL A 230 -3.17 -5.91 3.27
C VAL A 230 -4.51 -6.00 3.98
N THR A 231 -5.12 -7.17 4.00
CA THR A 231 -6.34 -7.42 4.75
C THR A 231 -6.45 -8.88 5.17
N HIS A 232 -7.03 -9.11 6.34
CA HIS A 232 -7.47 -10.44 6.77
C HIS A 232 -8.95 -10.71 6.43
N ASN A 233 -9.66 -9.71 5.90
CA ASN A 233 -11.05 -9.84 5.46
C ASN A 233 -11.11 -10.32 4.01
N MET A 234 -11.38 -11.60 3.82
CA MET A 234 -11.47 -12.24 2.50
C MET A 234 -12.58 -11.65 1.63
N GLN A 235 -13.72 -11.28 2.22
CA GLN A 235 -14.81 -10.67 1.48
C GLN A 235 -14.41 -9.28 0.95
N GLN A 236 -13.69 -8.49 1.72
CA GLN A 236 -13.13 -7.23 1.28
C GLN A 236 -12.16 -7.45 0.12
N ALA A 237 -11.17 -8.34 0.27
CA ALA A 237 -10.23 -8.65 -0.80
C ALA A 237 -10.95 -9.06 -2.10
N ALA A 238 -11.95 -9.95 -2.00
CA ALA A 238 -12.72 -10.41 -3.15
C ALA A 238 -13.50 -9.28 -3.85
N ARG A 239 -13.98 -8.27 -3.11
CA ARG A 239 -14.73 -7.15 -3.69
C ARG A 239 -13.84 -6.08 -4.33
N VAL A 240 -12.69 -5.77 -3.71
CA VAL A 240 -11.93 -4.58 -4.11
C VAL A 240 -10.75 -4.87 -5.02
N SER A 241 -10.15 -6.07 -4.97
CA SER A 241 -8.89 -6.32 -5.66
C SER A 241 -9.04 -6.92 -7.04
N ASP A 242 -8.10 -6.56 -7.92
CA ASP A 242 -7.94 -7.15 -9.25
C ASP A 242 -7.08 -8.42 -9.18
N ARG A 243 -6.07 -8.40 -8.31
CA ARG A 243 -5.17 -9.53 -8.04
C ARG A 243 -5.08 -9.80 -6.55
N THR A 244 -4.85 -11.05 -6.21
CA THR A 244 -4.72 -11.49 -4.81
C THR A 244 -3.49 -12.36 -4.64
N ALA A 245 -2.69 -12.08 -3.60
CA ALA A 245 -1.56 -12.87 -3.17
C ALA A 245 -1.88 -13.44 -1.78
N PHE A 246 -1.84 -14.77 -1.65
CA PHE A 246 -2.08 -15.45 -0.38
C PHE A 246 -0.75 -15.81 0.28
N LEU A 247 -0.54 -15.30 1.50
CA LEU A 247 0.59 -15.61 2.36
C LEU A 247 0.15 -16.46 3.54
N THR A 248 0.95 -17.47 3.87
CA THR A 248 0.78 -18.24 5.12
C THR A 248 2.10 -18.36 5.86
N MET A 249 2.06 -18.91 7.07
CA MET A 249 3.25 -19.10 7.90
C MET A 249 3.78 -20.53 7.74
N GLY A 250 5.07 -20.65 7.49
CA GLY A 250 5.76 -21.93 7.45
C GLY A 250 6.10 -22.49 8.84
N GLU A 251 6.60 -23.71 8.90
CA GLU A 251 7.04 -24.37 10.14
C GLU A 251 8.18 -23.60 10.85
N ASP A 252 8.97 -22.83 10.09
CA ASP A 252 10.04 -21.96 10.60
C ASP A 252 9.50 -20.63 11.19
N GLY A 253 8.19 -20.42 11.17
CA GLY A 253 7.53 -19.22 11.66
C GLY A 253 7.69 -18.01 10.76
N ALA A 254 8.20 -18.17 9.53
CA ALA A 254 8.28 -17.12 8.52
C ALA A 254 7.10 -17.23 7.52
N GLY A 255 6.55 -16.09 7.14
CA GLY A 255 5.54 -16.04 6.10
C GLY A 255 6.14 -16.25 4.72
N TYR A 256 5.42 -16.98 3.87
CA TYR A 256 5.79 -17.20 2.48
C TYR A 256 4.57 -17.07 1.55
N LEU A 257 4.81 -16.82 0.28
CA LEU A 257 3.78 -16.74 -0.74
C LEU A 257 3.37 -18.17 -1.15
N VAL A 258 2.09 -18.49 -1.02
CA VAL A 258 1.52 -19.77 -1.44
C VAL A 258 1.04 -19.69 -2.88
N GLU A 259 0.23 -18.67 -3.16
CA GLU A 259 -0.37 -18.51 -4.47
C GLU A 259 -0.66 -17.03 -4.76
N GLU A 260 -0.55 -16.66 -6.04
CA GLU A 260 -0.96 -15.34 -6.51
C GLU A 260 -1.68 -15.43 -7.86
N GLY A 261 -2.54 -14.47 -8.15
CA GLY A 261 -3.22 -14.40 -9.44
C GLY A 261 -4.41 -13.45 -9.46
N PRO A 262 -5.18 -13.47 -10.58
CA PRO A 262 -6.44 -12.75 -10.66
C PRO A 262 -7.37 -13.12 -9.50
N THR A 263 -7.95 -12.12 -8.84
CA THR A 263 -8.77 -12.33 -7.63
C THR A 263 -9.91 -13.31 -7.86
N GLY A 264 -10.63 -13.18 -8.98
CA GLY A 264 -11.71 -14.10 -9.31
C GLY A 264 -11.25 -15.56 -9.33
N ARG A 265 -10.06 -15.84 -9.89
CA ARG A 265 -9.50 -17.21 -9.91
C ARG A 265 -9.13 -17.68 -8.49
N ILE A 266 -8.42 -16.86 -7.72
CA ILE A 266 -8.01 -17.21 -6.36
C ILE A 266 -9.22 -17.60 -5.50
N PHE A 267 -10.32 -16.86 -5.59
CA PHE A 267 -11.50 -17.09 -4.76
C PHE A 267 -12.46 -18.18 -5.27
N THR A 268 -12.39 -18.56 -6.56
CA THR A 268 -13.31 -19.56 -7.13
C THR A 268 -12.66 -20.87 -7.52
N GLN A 269 -11.40 -20.83 -7.95
CA GLN A 269 -10.65 -21.97 -8.47
C GLN A 269 -9.17 -21.86 -8.08
N PRO A 270 -8.85 -21.86 -6.77
CA PRO A 270 -7.46 -21.84 -6.31
C PRO A 270 -6.71 -23.08 -6.81
N ARG A 271 -5.42 -22.96 -7.08
CA ARG A 271 -4.58 -24.07 -7.52
C ARG A 271 -3.98 -24.83 -6.33
N GLU A 272 -3.75 -24.08 -5.23
CA GLU A 272 -3.10 -24.61 -4.04
C GLU A 272 -4.14 -24.98 -2.98
N ARG A 273 -4.03 -26.18 -2.43
CA ARG A 273 -4.94 -26.67 -1.38
C ARG A 273 -4.95 -25.76 -0.14
N LEU A 274 -3.79 -25.22 0.24
CA LEU A 274 -3.69 -24.26 1.35
C LEU A 274 -4.53 -23.01 1.11
N THR A 275 -4.58 -22.53 -0.14
CA THR A 275 -5.42 -21.39 -0.55
C THR A 275 -6.91 -21.76 -0.43
N GLU A 276 -7.30 -22.95 -0.92
CA GLU A 276 -8.68 -23.44 -0.83
C GLU A 276 -9.13 -23.58 0.63
N ASP A 277 -8.31 -24.19 1.48
CA ASP A 277 -8.60 -24.39 2.90
C ASP A 277 -8.75 -23.04 3.62
N TYR A 278 -7.88 -22.04 3.31
CA TYR A 278 -7.96 -20.71 3.89
C TYR A 278 -9.23 -19.97 3.48
N ILE A 279 -9.57 -19.94 2.18
CA ILE A 279 -10.74 -19.23 1.66
C ILE A 279 -12.05 -19.87 2.14
N SER A 280 -12.10 -21.22 2.25
CA SER A 280 -13.29 -21.94 2.73
C SER A 280 -13.45 -21.92 4.27
N GLY A 281 -12.53 -21.28 4.99
CA GLY A 281 -12.57 -21.25 6.47
C GLY A 281 -12.20 -22.56 7.15
N ARG A 282 -11.61 -23.51 6.41
CA ARG A 282 -11.13 -24.81 6.93
C ARG A 282 -9.71 -24.74 7.50
N PHE A 283 -9.21 -23.52 7.69
CA PHE A 283 -7.89 -23.26 8.22
C PHE A 283 -7.96 -23.24 9.76
N GLY A 284 -7.44 -24.29 10.39
CA GLY A 284 -7.40 -24.46 11.84
C GLY A 284 -6.36 -25.49 12.22
#